data_b1ac5eee33748badddc7c06eba374e0f
#
_entry.id   b1ac5eee33748badddc7c06eba374e0f
#
_cell.length_a   1.000
_cell.length_b   1.000
_cell.length_c   1.000
_cell.angle_alpha   90.00
_cell.angle_beta   90.00
_cell.angle_gamma   90.00
#
_symmetry.space_group_name_H-M   'P 1'
#
loop_
_entity.id
_entity.type
_entity.pdbx_description
1 polymer ?
#
loop_
_entity_poly.entity_id
_entity_poly.type
_entity_poly.pdbx_seq_one_letter_code
_entity_poly.pdbx_strand_id
1 'polypeptide(L)'
;MAREGKMTGFVVGIAVIFIYYALLAFSESLTKGQHLNMYLSRWVPNLALLPFGVVALIWRARWAEGRLPFRWAGRLAEQGATWWRARAARATAGPESDSRGAADLASSPARRRSRPVVVIRFPRLSLFAINILDRYVARMYMRTAVLAFVGLLGIFYISTFIDKSEKLFKGQATGAMIVQLLAYMTPQFVYYVIPLATLLSVLVTFGILSRTSELSVMKACGISLYRVALPLVVMALLWSTALFGLEQRVMARANQRADALDAQVRGRPPRTMNPLARRWLVGDFGFYHYTNFEPDSNTISNLTIYRPAKDRWALESETYSQRAVFRNGAWLAERGWREVFLPEVEWQSFTSRAVGLESPDYFETAEPVADMMTVGELREYIKELASSGVNVIPHMVDLQRKLAFPFVTLVMTLLAIPFGVTTGRRGTLYGIGIGIVLALSYWVLGSAFAAIGKAGLLGPVLAAWAPNVIGAGAAGYLLLTART
;
A
#
# COMPACT_ATOMS: atom_id res chain seq x y z
N MET A 1 8.54 3.11 34.11
CA MET A 1 7.22 2.46 33.94
C MET A 1 6.04 3.38 33.62
N ALA A 2 6.10 4.70 33.79
CA ALA A 2 4.99 5.62 33.45
C ALA A 2 4.90 6.04 31.96
N ARG A 3 5.76 5.55 31.07
CA ARG A 3 5.87 6.01 29.68
C ARG A 3 5.18 5.12 28.63
N GLU A 4 4.90 3.85 28.94
CA GLU A 4 4.18 2.95 28.01
C GLU A 4 2.67 3.26 27.95
N GLY A 5 2.10 3.92 28.95
CA GLY A 5 0.67 4.22 29.02
C GLY A 5 0.15 5.23 27.98
N LYS A 6 1.01 6.08 27.40
CA LYS A 6 0.55 7.11 26.44
C LYS A 6 0.34 6.58 25.04
N MET A 7 1.16 5.63 24.59
CA MET A 7 0.95 4.96 23.28
C MET A 7 -0.20 3.96 23.32
N THR A 8 -0.32 3.23 24.43
CA THR A 8 -1.47 2.35 24.67
C THR A 8 -2.78 3.16 24.70
N GLY A 9 -2.77 4.36 25.30
CA GLY A 9 -3.91 5.29 25.26
C GLY A 9 -4.29 5.76 23.85
N PHE A 10 -3.33 5.98 22.98
CA PHE A 10 -3.57 6.35 21.58
C PHE A 10 -4.23 5.22 20.79
N VAL A 11 -3.72 3.98 20.94
CA VAL A 11 -4.31 2.80 20.29
C VAL A 11 -5.71 2.51 20.81
N VAL A 12 -5.90 2.59 22.13
CA VAL A 12 -7.23 2.46 22.76
C VAL A 12 -8.17 3.56 22.28
N GLY A 13 -7.69 4.81 22.15
CA GLY A 13 -8.47 5.92 21.59
C GLY A 13 -8.93 5.66 20.16
N ILE A 14 -8.03 5.18 19.28
CA ILE A 14 -8.39 4.79 17.91
C ILE A 14 -9.39 3.63 17.93
N ALA A 15 -9.21 2.62 18.77
CA ALA A 15 -10.14 1.50 18.90
C ALA A 15 -11.53 1.95 19.37
N VAL A 16 -11.61 2.89 20.32
CA VAL A 16 -12.88 3.45 20.78
C VAL A 16 -13.57 4.26 19.68
N ILE A 17 -12.82 5.09 18.94
CA ILE A 17 -13.34 5.82 17.79
C ILE A 17 -13.86 4.84 16.73
N PHE A 18 -13.15 3.75 16.51
CA PHE A 18 -13.59 2.67 15.63
C PHE A 18 -14.93 2.10 16.03
N ILE A 19 -15.04 1.64 17.29
CA ILE A 19 -16.27 1.06 17.82
C ILE A 19 -17.42 2.08 17.74
N TYR A 20 -17.15 3.35 18.00
CA TYR A 20 -18.14 4.42 17.88
C TYR A 20 -18.70 4.52 16.44
N TYR A 21 -17.83 4.62 15.43
CA TYR A 21 -18.26 4.74 14.04
C TYR A 21 -18.88 3.44 13.49
N ALA A 22 -18.42 2.28 13.94
CA ALA A 22 -19.04 1.00 13.59
C ALA A 22 -20.47 0.90 14.15
N LEU A 23 -20.67 1.32 15.41
CA LEU A 23 -21.99 1.38 16.06
C LEU A 23 -22.89 2.43 15.38
N LEU A 24 -22.34 3.58 14.97
CA LEU A 24 -23.07 4.62 14.24
C LEU A 24 -23.56 4.08 12.88
N ALA A 25 -22.68 3.48 12.10
CA ALA A 25 -23.03 2.88 10.82
C ALA A 25 -24.06 1.75 10.98
N PHE A 26 -23.91 0.91 11.99
CA PHE A 26 -24.85 -0.14 12.33
C PHE A 26 -26.23 0.42 12.68
N SER A 27 -26.30 1.47 13.52
CA SER A 27 -27.56 2.07 13.93
C SER A 27 -28.25 2.84 12.80
N GLU A 28 -27.52 3.57 11.95
CA GLU A 28 -28.07 4.20 10.74
C GLU A 28 -28.67 3.20 9.78
N SER A 29 -28.08 2.04 9.72
CA SER A 29 -28.54 0.96 8.89
C SER A 29 -29.82 0.31 9.40
N LEU A 30 -29.92 0.06 10.70
CA LEU A 30 -31.16 -0.39 11.31
C LEU A 30 -32.30 0.61 11.10
N THR A 31 -31.99 1.90 10.98
CA THR A 31 -32.98 2.94 10.66
C THR A 31 -33.44 2.85 9.20
N LYS A 32 -32.53 2.61 8.25
CA LYS A 32 -32.86 2.40 6.84
C LYS A 32 -33.69 1.14 6.63
N GLY A 33 -33.51 0.11 7.49
CA GLY A 33 -34.31 -1.10 7.52
C GLY A 33 -35.66 -0.96 8.27
N GLN A 34 -36.05 0.25 8.70
CA GLN A 34 -37.29 0.53 9.49
C GLN A 34 -37.37 -0.19 10.87
N HIS A 35 -36.26 -0.71 11.36
CA HIS A 35 -36.20 -1.37 12.67
C HIS A 35 -35.92 -0.43 13.85
N LEU A 36 -35.47 0.80 13.58
CA LEU A 36 -35.15 1.81 14.58
C LEU A 36 -35.64 3.21 14.19
N ASN A 37 -36.11 3.98 15.18
CA ASN A 37 -36.54 5.36 14.97
C ASN A 37 -35.29 6.24 14.66
N MET A 38 -35.41 7.17 13.71
CA MET A 38 -34.34 8.04 13.21
C MET A 38 -33.66 8.87 14.33
N TYR A 39 -34.39 9.24 15.37
CA TYR A 39 -33.85 9.96 16.52
C TYR A 39 -33.00 9.05 17.42
N LEU A 40 -33.43 7.80 17.61
CA LEU A 40 -32.75 6.85 18.50
C LEU A 40 -31.42 6.36 17.87
N SER A 41 -31.38 6.22 16.56
CA SER A 41 -30.22 5.76 15.80
C SER A 41 -28.94 6.57 16.10
N ARG A 42 -29.05 7.89 16.16
CA ARG A 42 -27.89 8.76 16.46
C ARG A 42 -27.40 8.66 17.90
N TRP A 43 -28.25 8.13 18.82
CA TRP A 43 -27.91 7.99 20.23
C TRP A 43 -27.36 6.59 20.57
N VAL A 44 -27.58 5.59 19.73
CA VAL A 44 -27.12 4.19 19.95
C VAL A 44 -25.62 4.10 20.24
N PRO A 45 -24.68 4.73 19.50
CA PRO A 45 -23.26 4.67 19.81
C PRO A 45 -22.95 5.29 21.18
N ASN A 46 -23.59 6.42 21.50
CA ASN A 46 -23.40 7.10 22.77
C ASN A 46 -23.93 6.26 23.95
N LEU A 47 -25.10 5.66 23.80
CA LEU A 47 -25.72 4.80 24.81
C LEU A 47 -24.93 3.50 25.01
N ALA A 48 -24.37 2.92 23.94
CA ALA A 48 -23.55 1.73 24.03
C ALA A 48 -22.18 1.98 24.65
N LEU A 49 -21.53 3.11 24.37
CA LEU A 49 -20.20 3.43 24.88
C LEU A 49 -20.21 4.13 26.24
N LEU A 50 -21.32 4.77 26.61
CA LEU A 50 -21.47 5.46 27.92
C LEU A 50 -21.23 4.52 29.11
N PRO A 51 -21.82 3.30 29.19
CA PRO A 51 -21.55 2.37 30.29
C PRO A 51 -20.05 1.99 30.36
N PHE A 52 -19.40 1.76 29.21
CA PHE A 52 -17.97 1.46 29.13
C PHE A 52 -17.11 2.63 29.61
N GLY A 53 -17.48 3.87 29.26
CA GLY A 53 -16.81 5.08 29.71
C GLY A 53 -16.97 5.29 31.23
N VAL A 54 -18.17 5.08 31.75
CA VAL A 54 -18.46 5.18 33.18
C VAL A 54 -17.73 4.09 33.97
N VAL A 55 -17.76 2.84 33.50
CA VAL A 55 -17.01 1.73 34.14
C VAL A 55 -15.51 2.01 34.11
N ALA A 56 -14.95 2.50 33.01
CA ALA A 56 -13.54 2.85 32.88
C ALA A 56 -13.16 4.01 33.82
N LEU A 57 -14.05 5.01 34.00
CA LEU A 57 -13.85 6.11 34.92
C LEU A 57 -13.92 5.63 36.38
N ILE A 58 -14.93 4.83 36.78
CA ILE A 58 -15.07 4.25 38.12
C ILE A 58 -13.88 3.33 38.42
N TRP A 59 -13.48 2.53 37.44
CA TRP A 59 -12.33 1.64 37.56
C TRP A 59 -11.03 2.43 37.75
N ARG A 60 -10.84 3.52 36.98
CA ARG A 60 -9.69 4.41 37.17
C ARG A 60 -9.73 5.18 38.49
N ALA A 61 -10.90 5.62 38.95
CA ALA A 61 -11.05 6.33 40.21
C ALA A 61 -10.80 5.44 41.43
N ARG A 62 -11.24 4.17 41.36
CA ARG A 62 -11.04 3.19 42.46
C ARG A 62 -9.67 2.50 42.45
N TRP A 63 -8.99 2.44 41.30
CA TRP A 63 -7.76 1.66 41.09
C TRP A 63 -6.56 2.51 40.70
N ALA A 64 -6.66 3.83 40.77
CA ALA A 64 -5.55 4.74 40.47
C ALA A 64 -4.31 4.51 41.35
N GLU A 65 -4.49 3.86 42.51
CA GLU A 65 -3.43 3.47 43.46
C GLU A 65 -3.04 1.99 43.39
N GLY A 66 -3.72 1.16 42.62
CA GLY A 66 -3.53 -0.30 42.58
C GLY A 66 -3.27 -0.85 41.15
N ARG A 67 -2.19 -1.59 41.03
CA ARG A 67 -1.64 -2.30 39.87
C ARG A 67 -2.68 -2.96 38.95
N LEU A 68 -2.52 -2.75 37.62
CA LEU A 68 -3.29 -3.36 36.51
C LEU A 68 -3.46 -4.90 36.66
N PRO A 69 -4.66 -5.47 36.37
CA PRO A 69 -4.89 -6.93 36.43
C PRO A 69 -4.33 -7.74 35.27
N PHE A 70 -3.51 -7.13 34.41
CA PHE A 70 -2.89 -7.80 33.28
C PHE A 70 -1.56 -8.54 33.64
N ARG A 71 -1.46 -9.03 34.88
CA ARG A 71 -0.27 -9.78 35.40
C ARG A 71 -0.10 -11.16 34.74
N TRP A 72 -1.11 -11.72 34.10
CA TRP A 72 -1.01 -13.01 33.43
C TRP A 72 -0.22 -12.95 32.12
N ALA A 73 -0.32 -11.86 31.33
CA ALA A 73 0.47 -11.69 30.11
C ALA A 73 1.96 -11.46 30.42
N GLY A 74 2.29 -10.79 31.52
CA GLY A 74 3.67 -10.66 32.02
C GLY A 74 4.26 -12.00 32.48
N ARG A 75 3.47 -12.85 33.15
CA ARG A 75 3.94 -14.16 33.61
C ARG A 75 4.27 -15.14 32.47
N LEU A 76 3.50 -15.11 31.37
CA LEU A 76 3.81 -15.92 30.20
C LEU A 76 5.09 -15.44 29.49
N ALA A 77 5.32 -14.12 29.46
CA ALA A 77 6.57 -13.56 28.91
C ALA A 77 7.78 -13.85 29.78
N GLU A 78 7.62 -13.84 31.12
CA GLU A 78 8.70 -14.20 32.07
C GLU A 78 9.01 -15.69 32.06
N GLN A 79 8.01 -16.56 31.95
CA GLN A 79 8.23 -18.01 31.81
C GLN A 79 8.96 -18.38 30.52
N GLY A 80 8.65 -17.71 29.40
CA GLY A 80 9.39 -17.83 28.16
C GLY A 80 10.85 -17.35 28.29
N ALA A 81 11.07 -16.22 28.96
CA ALA A 81 12.38 -15.62 29.12
C ALA A 81 13.29 -16.43 30.09
N THR A 82 12.73 -17.05 31.11
CA THR A 82 13.48 -17.92 32.04
C THR A 82 13.90 -19.24 31.38
N TRP A 83 13.05 -19.81 30.53
CA TRP A 83 13.41 -21.02 29.76
C TRP A 83 14.55 -20.75 28.78
N TRP A 84 14.53 -19.61 28.08
CA TRP A 84 15.64 -19.22 27.18
C TRP A 84 16.93 -18.90 27.94
N ARG A 85 16.88 -18.24 29.10
CA ARG A 85 18.07 -17.96 29.92
C ARG A 85 18.67 -19.22 30.51
N ALA A 86 17.85 -20.18 30.95
CA ALA A 86 18.35 -21.48 31.44
C ALA A 86 19.01 -22.32 30.33
N ARG A 87 18.55 -22.19 29.08
CA ARG A 87 19.17 -22.88 27.94
C ARG A 87 20.48 -22.22 27.48
N ALA A 88 20.57 -20.89 27.56
CA ALA A 88 21.77 -20.12 27.26
C ALA A 88 22.87 -20.35 28.33
N ALA A 89 22.48 -20.45 29.62
CA ALA A 89 23.43 -20.72 30.72
C ALA A 89 24.05 -22.12 30.65
N ARG A 90 23.34 -23.12 30.10
CA ARG A 90 23.90 -24.46 29.90
C ARG A 90 24.85 -24.57 28.72
N ALA A 91 24.82 -23.61 27.81
CA ALA A 91 25.68 -23.56 26.63
C ALA A 91 27.03 -22.86 26.92
N THR A 92 27.17 -22.17 28.06
CA THR A 92 28.38 -21.42 28.46
C THR A 92 29.16 -22.03 29.62
N ALA A 93 28.70 -23.16 30.18
CA ALA A 93 29.46 -23.90 31.20
C ALA A 93 30.45 -24.86 30.50
N GLY A 94 31.59 -24.34 30.12
CA GLY A 94 32.79 -25.14 29.80
C GLY A 94 33.62 -25.35 31.07
N PRO A 95 34.48 -26.40 31.13
CA PRO A 95 35.10 -26.86 32.38
C PRO A 95 36.13 -25.85 32.92
N GLU A 96 36.02 -25.58 34.23
CA GLU A 96 37.03 -24.86 34.98
C GLU A 96 38.33 -25.65 34.96
N SER A 97 39.40 -25.05 34.43
CA SER A 97 40.76 -25.53 34.63
C SER A 97 41.41 -24.73 35.76
N ASP A 98 41.69 -25.45 36.83
CA ASP A 98 42.54 -25.09 37.95
C ASP A 98 43.93 -24.65 37.45
N SER A 99 44.38 -23.48 37.85
CA SER A 99 45.82 -23.17 37.92
C SER A 99 46.06 -22.10 39.01
N ARG A 100 46.28 -22.62 40.23
CA ARG A 100 47.09 -21.95 41.26
C ARG A 100 48.56 -22.12 40.90
N GLY A 101 49.35 -21.05 40.99
CA GLY A 101 50.78 -21.14 41.20
C GLY A 101 51.60 -20.32 40.24
N ALA A 102 52.10 -19.21 40.69
CA ALA A 102 53.47 -18.76 40.73
C ALA A 102 53.57 -17.26 40.88
N ALA A 103 53.81 -16.86 42.11
CA ALA A 103 54.38 -15.57 42.45
C ALA A 103 55.88 -15.58 42.15
N ASP A 104 56.45 -14.38 42.05
CA ASP A 104 57.86 -14.02 42.05
C ASP A 104 58.67 -14.21 40.77
N LEU A 105 59.02 -13.08 40.20
CA LEU A 105 60.39 -12.57 40.18
C LEU A 105 60.47 -11.21 39.46
N ALA A 106 60.89 -10.23 40.25
CA ALA A 106 61.24 -8.89 39.79
C ALA A 106 62.50 -8.91 38.91
N SER A 107 62.54 -8.15 37.82
CA SER A 107 63.75 -7.50 37.32
C SER A 107 63.48 -6.43 36.28
N SER A 108 63.83 -5.24 36.66
CA SER A 108 64.35 -4.02 36.01
C SER A 108 64.13 -3.70 34.51
N PRO A 109 64.02 -2.37 34.19
CA PRO A 109 63.57 -1.89 32.93
C PRO A 109 64.66 -1.68 31.88
N ALA A 110 64.58 -2.35 30.74
CA ALA A 110 65.34 -1.96 29.56
C ALA A 110 64.52 -0.98 28.71
N ARG A 111 64.93 0.28 28.68
CA ARG A 111 64.47 1.30 27.78
C ARG A 111 64.62 0.86 26.32
N ARG A 112 63.66 0.27 25.70
CA ARG A 112 63.57 0.12 24.24
C ARG A 112 62.98 1.36 23.63
N ARG A 113 63.77 2.08 22.82
CA ARG A 113 63.33 3.17 21.92
C ARG A 113 62.19 2.61 21.04
N SER A 114 61.00 3.09 21.28
CA SER A 114 59.85 2.80 20.42
C SER A 114 59.99 3.55 19.09
N ARG A 115 60.19 2.80 18.02
CA ARG A 115 60.01 3.35 16.67
C ARG A 115 58.52 3.72 16.53
N PRO A 116 58.17 4.88 15.95
CA PRO A 116 56.77 5.20 15.72
C PRO A 116 56.23 4.21 14.68
N VAL A 117 55.40 3.28 15.13
CA VAL A 117 54.62 2.41 14.25
C VAL A 117 53.38 3.25 13.84
N VAL A 118 53.38 3.73 12.63
CA VAL A 118 52.19 4.36 12.03
C VAL A 118 51.17 3.23 11.82
N VAL A 119 50.27 3.06 12.76
CA VAL A 119 49.15 2.15 12.63
C VAL A 119 48.08 2.85 11.79
N ILE A 120 48.11 2.62 10.47
CA ILE A 120 47.00 2.99 9.59
C ILE A 120 45.85 2.05 9.95
N ARG A 121 44.97 2.52 10.83
CA ARG A 121 43.68 1.87 11.08
C ARG A 121 42.79 2.11 9.91
N PHE A 122 42.77 1.18 8.94
CA PHE A 122 41.63 1.11 8.04
C PHE A 122 40.37 0.87 8.87
N PRO A 123 39.34 1.73 8.78
CA PRO A 123 38.08 1.43 9.43
C PRO A 123 37.61 0.10 8.82
N ARG A 124 37.55 -0.94 9.63
CA ARG A 124 36.88 -2.18 9.23
C ARG A 124 35.43 -1.80 9.00
N LEU A 125 35.05 -1.63 7.75
CA LEU A 125 33.66 -1.55 7.31
C LEU A 125 33.02 -2.90 7.57
N SER A 126 32.70 -3.20 8.82
CA SER A 126 31.83 -4.31 9.18
C SER A 126 30.38 -3.87 8.88
N LEU A 127 30.07 -3.80 7.60
CA LEU A 127 28.73 -3.45 7.09
C LEU A 127 27.63 -4.39 7.63
N PHE A 128 27.99 -5.56 8.18
CA PHE A 128 27.07 -6.57 8.66
C PHE A 128 27.19 -6.92 10.16
N ALA A 129 28.07 -6.27 10.92
CA ALA A 129 28.08 -6.47 12.37
C ALA A 129 26.89 -5.68 12.98
N ILE A 130 25.78 -6.38 13.25
CA ILE A 130 24.63 -5.83 13.97
C ILE A 130 25.09 -5.47 15.38
N ASN A 131 25.37 -4.21 15.62
CA ASN A 131 25.77 -3.69 16.92
C ASN A 131 24.56 -3.61 17.88
N ILE A 132 24.84 -3.56 19.17
CA ILE A 132 23.79 -3.39 20.21
C ILE A 132 22.90 -2.16 19.92
N LEU A 133 23.51 -1.07 19.42
CA LEU A 133 22.82 0.15 19.02
C LEU A 133 21.82 -0.12 17.87
N ASP A 134 22.25 -0.84 16.85
CA ASP A 134 21.38 -1.15 15.69
C ASP A 134 20.15 -1.95 16.12
N ARG A 135 20.36 -2.94 16.97
CA ARG A 135 19.28 -3.76 17.54
C ARG A 135 18.34 -2.94 18.41
N TYR A 136 18.87 -2.00 19.18
CA TYR A 136 18.09 -1.13 20.02
C TYR A 136 17.18 -0.23 19.18
N VAL A 137 17.75 0.50 18.21
CA VAL A 137 17.01 1.40 17.31
C VAL A 137 16.03 0.62 16.45
N ALA A 138 16.42 -0.50 15.85
CA ALA A 138 15.56 -1.36 15.05
C ALA A 138 14.37 -1.92 15.85
N ARG A 139 14.59 -2.31 17.11
CA ARG A 139 13.51 -2.81 17.97
C ARG A 139 12.51 -1.71 18.32
N MET A 140 12.99 -0.50 18.61
CA MET A 140 12.15 0.66 18.88
C MET A 140 11.32 1.02 17.63
N TYR A 141 11.98 1.09 16.47
CA TYR A 141 11.33 1.32 15.19
C TYR A 141 10.27 0.24 14.90
N MET A 142 10.60 -1.05 15.06
CA MET A 142 9.66 -2.12 14.76
C MET A 142 8.41 -2.07 15.64
N ARG A 143 8.55 -1.73 16.93
CA ARG A 143 7.39 -1.55 17.83
C ARG A 143 6.47 -0.42 17.37
N THR A 144 7.06 0.71 16.97
CA THR A 144 6.29 1.86 16.45
C THR A 144 5.72 1.56 15.07
N ALA A 145 6.43 0.81 14.23
CA ALA A 145 5.99 0.42 12.89
C ALA A 145 4.76 -0.51 12.95
N VAL A 146 4.81 -1.55 13.78
CA VAL A 146 3.67 -2.46 13.97
C VAL A 146 2.46 -1.70 14.51
N LEU A 147 2.66 -0.79 15.47
CA LEU A 147 1.58 -0.01 16.04
C LEU A 147 0.94 0.95 15.01
N ALA A 148 1.77 1.68 14.26
CA ALA A 148 1.31 2.57 13.19
C ALA A 148 0.62 1.79 12.08
N PHE A 149 1.20 0.64 11.68
CA PHE A 149 0.63 -0.24 10.66
C PHE A 149 -0.75 -0.77 11.04
N VAL A 150 -0.89 -1.33 12.24
CA VAL A 150 -2.19 -1.85 12.73
C VAL A 150 -3.22 -0.73 12.85
N GLY A 151 -2.82 0.45 13.36
CA GLY A 151 -3.71 1.60 13.48
C GLY A 151 -4.21 2.10 12.11
N LEU A 152 -3.30 2.29 11.16
CA LEU A 152 -3.66 2.73 9.81
C LEU A 152 -4.46 1.67 9.04
N LEU A 153 -4.06 0.40 9.13
CA LEU A 153 -4.78 -0.71 8.51
C LEU A 153 -6.21 -0.80 9.05
N GLY A 154 -6.38 -0.62 10.37
CA GLY A 154 -7.69 -0.53 11.00
C GLY A 154 -8.56 0.57 10.41
N ILE A 155 -8.01 1.77 10.16
CA ILE A 155 -8.74 2.87 9.51
C ILE A 155 -9.22 2.48 8.11
N PHE A 156 -8.38 1.82 7.30
CA PHE A 156 -8.77 1.35 5.98
C PHE A 156 -9.90 0.32 6.03
N TYR A 157 -9.82 -0.66 6.95
CA TYR A 157 -10.89 -1.64 7.12
C TYR A 157 -12.21 -1.00 7.51
N ILE A 158 -12.14 -0.04 8.43
CA ILE A 158 -13.33 0.70 8.89
C ILE A 158 -13.97 1.46 7.76
N SER A 159 -13.17 2.27 7.06
CA SER A 159 -13.65 3.10 5.95
C SER A 159 -14.34 2.23 4.88
N THR A 160 -13.71 1.11 4.51
CA THR A 160 -14.27 0.19 3.52
C THR A 160 -15.52 -0.53 4.03
N PHE A 161 -15.53 -0.94 5.31
CA PHE A 161 -16.70 -1.56 5.91
C PHE A 161 -17.90 -0.61 5.92
N ILE A 162 -17.69 0.67 6.30
CA ILE A 162 -18.73 1.69 6.27
C ILE A 162 -19.28 1.88 4.84
N ASP A 163 -18.39 1.98 3.84
CA ASP A 163 -18.78 2.13 2.43
C ASP A 163 -19.64 0.94 1.93
N LYS A 164 -19.33 -0.28 2.39
CA LYS A 164 -20.05 -1.50 1.98
C LYS A 164 -21.23 -1.87 2.88
N SER A 165 -21.33 -1.31 4.06
CA SER A 165 -22.39 -1.65 5.05
C SER A 165 -23.79 -1.39 4.50
N GLU A 166 -23.99 -0.34 3.71
CA GLU A 166 -25.28 -0.04 3.08
C GLU A 166 -25.80 -1.20 2.22
N LYS A 167 -24.92 -1.91 1.52
CA LYS A 167 -25.28 -3.05 0.66
C LYS A 167 -25.67 -4.28 1.47
N LEU A 168 -24.98 -4.49 2.61
CA LEU A 168 -25.34 -5.55 3.57
C LEU A 168 -26.77 -5.38 4.06
N PHE A 169 -27.16 -4.16 4.36
CA PHE A 169 -28.47 -3.87 4.97
C PHE A 169 -29.60 -3.80 3.94
N LYS A 170 -29.30 -3.52 2.70
CA LYS A 170 -30.26 -3.67 1.58
C LYS A 170 -30.49 -5.12 1.17
N GLY A 171 -29.89 -6.10 1.87
CA GLY A 171 -30.00 -7.53 1.54
C GLY A 171 -29.28 -7.94 0.23
N GLN A 172 -28.49 -7.04 -0.36
CA GLN A 172 -27.78 -7.28 -1.61
C GLN A 172 -26.46 -8.07 -1.40
N ALA A 173 -25.94 -8.11 -0.18
CA ALA A 173 -24.72 -8.82 0.18
C ALA A 173 -24.87 -9.57 1.49
N THR A 174 -24.22 -10.73 1.58
CA THR A 174 -24.11 -11.47 2.83
C THR A 174 -22.91 -10.97 3.64
N GLY A 175 -22.97 -11.04 4.98
CA GLY A 175 -21.84 -10.67 5.84
C GLY A 175 -20.54 -11.43 5.49
N ALA A 176 -20.66 -12.72 5.12
CA ALA A 176 -19.54 -13.52 4.66
C ALA A 176 -18.88 -12.95 3.37
N MET A 177 -19.67 -12.45 2.42
CA MET A 177 -19.17 -11.83 1.20
C MET A 177 -18.36 -10.55 1.51
N ILE A 178 -18.82 -9.75 2.47
CA ILE A 178 -18.08 -8.53 2.88
C ILE A 178 -16.75 -8.89 3.55
N VAL A 179 -16.75 -9.90 4.43
CA VAL A 179 -15.50 -10.38 5.06
C VAL A 179 -14.52 -10.92 4.01
N GLN A 180 -14.99 -11.69 3.03
CA GLN A 180 -14.16 -12.17 1.92
C GLN A 180 -13.64 -11.00 1.06
N LEU A 181 -14.49 -10.03 0.76
CA LEU A 181 -14.09 -8.82 0.02
C LEU A 181 -12.97 -8.07 0.76
N LEU A 182 -13.13 -7.83 2.06
CA LEU A 182 -12.12 -7.18 2.89
C LEU A 182 -10.81 -7.99 2.92
N ALA A 183 -10.89 -9.33 2.99
CA ALA A 183 -9.72 -10.19 2.94
C ALA A 183 -8.97 -10.07 1.60
N TYR A 184 -9.67 -10.02 0.47
CA TYR A 184 -9.04 -9.81 -0.84
C TYR A 184 -8.54 -8.38 -1.06
N MET A 185 -9.12 -7.37 -0.40
CA MET A 185 -8.61 -6.00 -0.41
C MET A 185 -7.41 -5.79 0.51
N THR A 186 -7.13 -6.72 1.44
CA THR A 186 -6.02 -6.62 2.40
C THR A 186 -4.66 -6.36 1.75
N PRO A 187 -4.23 -7.08 0.69
CA PRO A 187 -2.95 -6.80 0.04
C PRO A 187 -2.84 -5.36 -0.47
N GLN A 188 -3.91 -4.80 -1.00
CA GLN A 188 -3.97 -3.42 -1.45
C GLN A 188 -3.85 -2.44 -0.28
N PHE A 189 -4.53 -2.69 0.85
CA PHE A 189 -4.40 -1.86 2.04
C PHE A 189 -2.98 -1.91 2.60
N VAL A 190 -2.38 -3.10 2.69
CA VAL A 190 -0.99 -3.30 3.13
C VAL A 190 -0.04 -2.50 2.24
N TYR A 191 -0.25 -2.54 0.92
CA TYR A 191 0.57 -1.85 -0.06
C TYR A 191 0.61 -0.32 0.16
N TYR A 192 -0.53 0.30 0.42
CA TYR A 192 -0.62 1.74 0.68
C TYR A 192 -0.25 2.13 2.12
N VAL A 193 -0.48 1.26 3.09
CA VAL A 193 -0.23 1.55 4.51
C VAL A 193 1.25 1.48 4.87
N ILE A 194 2.03 0.56 4.28
CA ILE A 194 3.45 0.38 4.65
C ILE A 194 4.27 1.66 4.51
N PRO A 195 4.23 2.44 3.40
CA PRO A 195 4.98 3.69 3.29
C PRO A 195 4.61 4.72 4.36
N LEU A 196 3.31 4.82 4.67
CA LEU A 196 2.80 5.73 5.71
C LEU A 196 3.22 5.28 7.11
N ALA A 197 3.11 3.99 7.40
CA ALA A 197 3.52 3.41 8.66
C ALA A 197 5.03 3.56 8.92
N THR A 198 5.86 3.39 7.88
CA THR A 198 7.31 3.60 7.97
C THR A 198 7.65 5.06 8.23
N LEU A 199 7.03 6.00 7.52
CA LEU A 199 7.20 7.44 7.74
C LEU A 199 6.90 7.81 9.21
N LEU A 200 5.71 7.45 9.70
CA LEU A 200 5.30 7.74 11.07
C LEU A 200 6.23 7.06 12.09
N SER A 201 6.64 5.84 11.83
CA SER A 201 7.50 5.07 12.73
C SER A 201 8.88 5.69 12.87
N VAL A 202 9.47 6.17 11.79
CA VAL A 202 10.76 6.88 11.80
C VAL A 202 10.64 8.18 12.57
N LEU A 203 9.60 8.99 12.29
CA LEU A 203 9.35 10.25 12.99
C LEU A 203 9.18 10.03 14.51
N VAL A 204 8.40 9.03 14.91
CA VAL A 204 8.19 8.70 16.31
C VAL A 204 9.46 8.17 16.96
N THR A 205 10.21 7.29 16.27
CA THR A 205 11.46 6.72 16.80
C THR A 205 12.49 7.81 17.06
N PHE A 206 12.78 8.66 16.07
CA PHE A 206 13.69 9.79 16.26
C PHE A 206 13.15 10.83 17.24
N GLY A 207 11.84 11.05 17.25
CA GLY A 207 11.16 11.89 18.21
C GLY A 207 11.36 11.43 19.65
N ILE A 208 11.27 10.12 19.92
CA ILE A 208 11.53 9.53 21.24
C ILE A 208 13.02 9.67 21.60
N LEU A 209 13.93 9.26 20.71
CA LEU A 209 15.39 9.35 20.95
C LEU A 209 15.83 10.78 21.24
N SER A 210 15.28 11.76 20.53
CA SER A 210 15.56 13.18 20.74
C SER A 210 14.99 13.68 22.07
N ARG A 211 13.75 13.29 22.43
CA ARG A 211 13.10 13.69 23.67
C ARG A 211 13.75 13.08 24.92
N THR A 212 14.26 11.85 24.83
CA THR A 212 14.98 11.17 25.91
C THR A 212 16.43 11.63 26.01
N SER A 213 16.86 12.56 25.16
CA SER A 213 18.23 13.02 25.03
C SER A 213 19.24 11.92 24.60
N GLU A 214 18.76 10.73 24.29
CA GLU A 214 19.60 9.60 23.85
C GLU A 214 20.37 9.94 22.57
N LEU A 215 19.68 10.60 21.61
CA LEU A 215 20.31 11.05 20.37
C LEU A 215 21.44 12.05 20.64
N SER A 216 21.28 12.94 21.63
CA SER A 216 22.31 13.92 22.04
C SER A 216 23.51 13.23 22.68
N VAL A 217 23.27 12.23 23.52
CA VAL A 217 24.33 11.39 24.12
C VAL A 217 25.08 10.61 23.05
N MET A 218 24.38 10.00 22.10
CA MET A 218 25.02 9.29 20.98
C MET A 218 25.93 10.21 20.15
N LYS A 219 25.46 11.43 19.86
CA LYS A 219 26.29 12.45 19.17
C LYS A 219 27.50 12.88 20.01
N ALA A 220 27.34 13.08 21.32
CA ALA A 220 28.44 13.38 22.21
C ALA A 220 29.50 12.29 22.28
N CYS A 221 29.08 11.02 22.09
CA CYS A 221 29.98 9.86 21.96
C CYS A 221 30.58 9.70 20.55
N GLY A 222 30.39 10.68 19.64
CA GLY A 222 30.93 10.64 18.28
C GLY A 222 30.13 9.77 17.29
N ILE A 223 28.93 9.32 17.65
CA ILE A 223 28.08 8.54 16.73
C ILE A 223 27.31 9.52 15.84
N SER A 224 27.56 9.44 14.52
CA SER A 224 26.88 10.29 13.54
C SER A 224 25.40 9.96 13.41
N LEU A 225 24.57 10.95 13.04
CA LEU A 225 23.15 10.76 12.75
C LEU A 225 22.91 9.69 11.69
N TYR A 226 23.75 9.66 10.65
CA TYR A 226 23.68 8.66 9.58
C TYR A 226 23.85 7.24 10.09
N ARG A 227 24.71 7.04 11.10
CA ARG A 227 24.93 5.73 11.72
C ARG A 227 23.70 5.25 12.50
N VAL A 228 23.01 6.17 13.19
CA VAL A 228 21.77 5.88 13.91
C VAL A 228 20.60 5.60 12.93
N ALA A 229 20.59 6.28 11.77
CA ALA A 229 19.58 6.12 10.74
C ALA A 229 19.75 4.83 9.92
N LEU A 230 20.97 4.28 9.83
CA LEU A 230 21.29 3.12 8.98
C LEU A 230 20.35 1.91 9.19
N PRO A 231 20.05 1.44 10.40
CA PRO A 231 19.13 0.32 10.61
C PRO A 231 17.72 0.61 10.10
N LEU A 232 17.25 1.85 10.14
CA LEU A 232 15.94 2.24 9.64
C LEU A 232 15.91 2.23 8.10
N VAL A 233 16.98 2.70 7.46
CA VAL A 233 17.13 2.66 6.00
C VAL A 233 17.17 1.20 5.51
N VAL A 234 17.90 0.33 6.21
CA VAL A 234 17.91 -1.11 5.89
C VAL A 234 16.52 -1.73 6.02
N MET A 235 15.77 -1.40 7.08
CA MET A 235 14.39 -1.85 7.24
C MET A 235 13.48 -1.31 6.13
N ALA A 236 13.64 -0.04 5.74
CA ALA A 236 12.88 0.55 4.63
C ALA A 236 13.17 -0.16 3.30
N LEU A 237 14.42 -0.54 3.06
CA LEU A 237 14.79 -1.32 1.88
C LEU A 237 14.16 -2.72 1.88
N LEU A 238 14.12 -3.38 3.05
CA LEU A 238 13.42 -4.66 3.21
C LEU A 238 11.92 -4.52 2.94
N TRP A 239 11.27 -3.49 3.47
CA TRP A 239 9.86 -3.21 3.20
C TRP A 239 9.61 -2.87 1.73
N SER A 240 10.48 -2.08 1.10
CA SER A 240 10.40 -1.78 -0.34
C SER A 240 10.48 -3.05 -1.19
N THR A 241 11.40 -3.95 -0.85
CA THR A 241 11.54 -5.25 -1.53
C THR A 241 10.31 -6.15 -1.32
N ALA A 242 9.77 -6.16 -0.10
CA ALA A 242 8.55 -6.90 0.23
C ALA A 242 7.33 -6.36 -0.55
N LEU A 243 7.20 -5.02 -0.67
CA LEU A 243 6.15 -4.38 -1.47
C LEU A 243 6.29 -4.70 -2.96
N PHE A 244 7.52 -4.72 -3.49
CA PHE A 244 7.75 -5.14 -4.87
C PHE A 244 7.32 -6.59 -5.11
N GLY A 245 7.65 -7.49 -4.18
CA GLY A 245 7.19 -8.88 -4.22
C GLY A 245 5.67 -9.02 -4.10
N LEU A 246 5.01 -8.22 -3.25
CA LEU A 246 3.57 -8.18 -3.08
C LEU A 246 2.88 -7.72 -4.38
N GLU A 247 3.37 -6.65 -5.01
CA GLU A 247 2.87 -6.13 -6.29
C GLU A 247 2.93 -7.18 -7.38
N GLN A 248 4.08 -7.86 -7.54
CA GLN A 248 4.30 -8.80 -8.64
C GLN A 248 3.51 -10.10 -8.51
N ARG A 249 3.28 -10.60 -7.28
CA ARG A 249 2.76 -11.96 -7.06
C ARG A 249 1.33 -12.01 -6.55
N VAL A 250 0.90 -11.01 -5.79
CA VAL A 250 -0.34 -11.09 -5.01
C VAL A 250 -1.37 -10.05 -5.46
N MET A 251 -0.95 -8.79 -5.71
CA MET A 251 -1.85 -7.66 -5.95
C MET A 251 -2.84 -7.92 -7.07
N ALA A 252 -2.36 -8.29 -8.26
CA ALA A 252 -3.21 -8.48 -9.43
C ALA A 252 -4.33 -9.50 -9.16
N ARG A 253 -3.99 -10.68 -8.65
CA ARG A 253 -4.97 -11.75 -8.35
C ARG A 253 -5.94 -11.36 -7.22
N ALA A 254 -5.43 -10.67 -6.19
CA ALA A 254 -6.25 -10.22 -5.07
C ALA A 254 -7.26 -9.15 -5.53
N ASN A 255 -6.81 -8.17 -6.31
CA ASN A 255 -7.66 -7.12 -6.85
C ASN A 255 -8.71 -7.66 -7.83
N GLN A 256 -8.35 -8.64 -8.69
CA GLN A 256 -9.31 -9.32 -9.57
C GLN A 256 -10.44 -9.99 -8.78
N ARG A 257 -10.09 -10.73 -7.71
CA ARG A 257 -11.10 -11.39 -6.87
C ARG A 257 -11.94 -10.41 -6.06
N ALA A 258 -11.30 -9.33 -5.58
CA ALA A 258 -12.01 -8.26 -4.88
C ALA A 258 -13.02 -7.56 -5.81
N ASP A 259 -12.63 -7.25 -7.06
CA ASP A 259 -13.52 -6.63 -8.04
C ASP A 259 -14.69 -7.56 -8.43
N ALA A 260 -14.43 -8.85 -8.63
CA ALA A 260 -15.48 -9.83 -8.91
C ALA A 260 -16.53 -9.91 -7.79
N LEU A 261 -16.09 -9.91 -6.53
CA LEU A 261 -16.98 -9.89 -5.37
C LEU A 261 -17.70 -8.52 -5.23
N ASP A 262 -17.01 -7.41 -5.45
CA ASP A 262 -17.62 -6.08 -5.41
C ASP A 262 -18.67 -5.91 -6.51
N ALA A 263 -18.42 -6.47 -7.69
CA ALA A 263 -19.39 -6.51 -8.79
C ALA A 263 -20.66 -7.28 -8.42
N GLN A 264 -20.51 -8.47 -7.79
CA GLN A 264 -21.63 -9.24 -7.28
C GLN A 264 -22.42 -8.47 -6.21
N VAL A 265 -21.74 -7.84 -5.26
CA VAL A 265 -22.34 -7.01 -4.20
C VAL A 265 -23.10 -5.82 -4.79
N ARG A 266 -22.63 -5.25 -5.90
CA ARG A 266 -23.28 -4.12 -6.59
C ARG A 266 -24.31 -4.53 -7.63
N GLY A 267 -24.45 -5.83 -7.95
CA GLY A 267 -25.33 -6.33 -9.01
C GLY A 267 -24.86 -5.88 -10.41
N ARG A 268 -23.57 -5.68 -10.61
CA ARG A 268 -22.96 -5.29 -11.90
C ARG A 268 -22.25 -6.50 -12.51
N PRO A 269 -22.13 -6.59 -13.84
CA PRO A 269 -21.27 -7.61 -14.43
C PRO A 269 -19.82 -7.40 -13.97
N PRO A 270 -19.08 -8.49 -13.68
CA PRO A 270 -17.66 -8.39 -13.32
C PRO A 270 -16.87 -7.82 -14.50
N ARG A 271 -15.86 -7.01 -14.19
CA ARG A 271 -14.94 -6.51 -15.21
C ARG A 271 -14.23 -7.67 -15.89
N THR A 272 -14.07 -7.61 -17.19
CA THR A 272 -13.43 -8.69 -17.96
C THR A 272 -11.96 -8.82 -17.49
N MET A 273 -11.64 -10.00 -16.93
CA MET A 273 -10.32 -10.24 -16.31
C MET A 273 -9.22 -10.58 -17.33
N ASN A 274 -9.58 -10.82 -18.58
CA ASN A 274 -8.62 -11.15 -19.61
C ASN A 274 -8.41 -9.94 -20.53
N PRO A 275 -7.38 -9.11 -20.27
CA PRO A 275 -7.11 -7.92 -21.08
C PRO A 275 -6.76 -8.25 -22.52
N LEU A 276 -6.25 -9.47 -22.75
CA LEU A 276 -5.85 -9.98 -24.07
C LEU A 276 -6.97 -10.76 -24.76
N ALA A 277 -8.08 -11.05 -24.06
CA ALA A 277 -9.21 -11.68 -24.70
C ALA A 277 -9.91 -10.69 -25.62
N ARG A 278 -9.77 -10.88 -26.89
CA ARG A 278 -10.60 -10.23 -27.90
C ARG A 278 -12.05 -10.35 -27.50
N ARG A 279 -12.75 -9.21 -27.39
CA ARG A 279 -14.11 -9.19 -26.85
C ARG A 279 -15.08 -9.66 -27.91
N TRP A 280 -15.88 -10.68 -27.55
CA TRP A 280 -17.02 -11.11 -28.34
C TRP A 280 -18.28 -10.61 -27.69
N LEU A 281 -19.11 -9.90 -28.44
CA LEU A 281 -20.45 -9.48 -28.03
C LEU A 281 -21.46 -9.99 -29.02
N VAL A 282 -22.68 -10.26 -28.55
CA VAL A 282 -23.80 -10.66 -29.37
C VAL A 282 -24.81 -9.54 -29.33
N GLY A 283 -25.00 -8.83 -30.45
CA GLY A 283 -25.96 -7.77 -30.56
C GLY A 283 -27.05 -8.06 -31.59
N ASP A 284 -27.95 -7.11 -31.77
CA ASP A 284 -29.09 -7.23 -32.69
C ASP A 284 -28.69 -7.34 -34.15
N PHE A 285 -27.50 -6.79 -34.51
CA PHE A 285 -26.99 -6.81 -35.87
C PHE A 285 -26.00 -7.94 -36.16
N GLY A 286 -25.67 -8.79 -35.17
CA GLY A 286 -24.76 -9.93 -35.34
C GLY A 286 -23.81 -10.15 -34.16
N PHE A 287 -22.71 -10.85 -34.42
CA PHE A 287 -21.64 -11.07 -33.47
C PHE A 287 -20.54 -10.05 -33.71
N TYR A 288 -20.11 -9.39 -32.66
CA TYR A 288 -19.06 -8.40 -32.72
C TYR A 288 -17.81 -8.95 -32.07
N HIS A 289 -16.70 -8.75 -32.74
CA HIS A 289 -15.39 -9.06 -32.23
C HIS A 289 -14.52 -7.82 -32.34
N TYR A 290 -14.00 -7.32 -31.21
CA TYR A 290 -13.18 -6.10 -31.21
C TYR A 290 -12.08 -6.18 -30.16
N THR A 291 -11.04 -5.35 -30.34
CA THR A 291 -9.89 -5.32 -29.41
C THR A 291 -10.14 -4.36 -28.26
N ASN A 292 -10.59 -3.15 -28.55
CA ASN A 292 -10.82 -2.11 -27.53
C ASN A 292 -11.95 -1.16 -27.91
N PHE A 293 -12.65 -0.64 -26.92
CA PHE A 293 -13.57 0.47 -27.01
C PHE A 293 -13.07 1.62 -26.15
N GLU A 294 -12.96 2.82 -26.70
CA GLU A 294 -12.51 4.04 -26.03
C GLU A 294 -13.73 4.94 -25.80
N PRO A 295 -14.23 5.05 -24.54
CA PRO A 295 -15.44 5.80 -24.24
C PRO A 295 -15.33 7.28 -24.55
N ASP A 296 -14.16 7.90 -24.27
CA ASP A 296 -13.93 9.34 -24.45
C ASP A 296 -14.07 9.79 -25.91
N SER A 297 -13.66 8.95 -26.84
CA SER A 297 -13.71 9.21 -28.28
C SER A 297 -14.84 8.47 -29.00
N ASN A 298 -15.62 7.64 -28.26
CA ASN A 298 -16.62 6.71 -28.82
C ASN A 298 -16.07 5.92 -30.01
N THR A 299 -14.90 5.32 -29.81
CA THR A 299 -14.15 4.64 -30.87
C THR A 299 -13.94 3.16 -30.53
N ILE A 300 -14.23 2.27 -31.49
CA ILE A 300 -13.92 0.85 -31.42
C ILE A 300 -12.71 0.56 -32.31
N SER A 301 -11.74 -0.20 -31.81
CA SER A 301 -10.52 -0.61 -32.54
C SER A 301 -10.58 -2.07 -32.94
N ASN A 302 -10.17 -2.36 -34.19
CA ASN A 302 -10.14 -3.70 -34.80
C ASN A 302 -11.48 -4.43 -34.68
N LEU A 303 -12.53 -3.80 -35.18
CA LEU A 303 -13.88 -4.33 -35.15
C LEU A 303 -14.11 -5.31 -36.29
N THR A 304 -14.59 -6.49 -35.99
CA THR A 304 -15.12 -7.45 -36.95
C THR A 304 -16.59 -7.71 -36.62
N ILE A 305 -17.46 -7.58 -37.61
CA ILE A 305 -18.91 -7.83 -37.50
C ILE A 305 -19.22 -9.08 -38.31
N TYR A 306 -19.72 -10.10 -37.65
CA TYR A 306 -20.21 -11.32 -38.27
C TYR A 306 -21.74 -11.31 -38.30
N ARG A 307 -22.33 -11.27 -39.47
CA ARG A 307 -23.79 -11.32 -39.65
C ARG A 307 -24.23 -12.72 -40.03
N PRO A 308 -25.02 -13.40 -39.18
CA PRO A 308 -25.65 -14.66 -39.54
C PRO A 308 -26.84 -14.42 -40.46
N ALA A 309 -27.09 -15.36 -41.37
CA ALA A 309 -28.28 -15.37 -42.19
C ALA A 309 -29.51 -15.68 -41.31
N LYS A 310 -30.65 -15.02 -41.59
CA LYS A 310 -31.86 -15.16 -40.76
C LYS A 310 -32.53 -16.51 -40.89
N ASP A 311 -32.43 -17.15 -42.08
CA ASP A 311 -33.22 -18.34 -42.43
C ASP A 311 -32.44 -19.64 -42.31
N ARG A 312 -31.14 -19.60 -42.09
CA ARG A 312 -30.26 -20.77 -42.01
C ARG A 312 -29.01 -20.47 -41.18
N TRP A 313 -28.48 -21.53 -40.57
CA TRP A 313 -27.23 -21.42 -39.83
C TRP A 313 -26.03 -21.26 -40.76
N ALA A 314 -25.85 -20.06 -41.34
CA ALA A 314 -24.79 -19.72 -42.23
C ALA A 314 -24.36 -18.27 -42.00
N LEU A 315 -23.12 -17.94 -42.33
CA LEU A 315 -22.60 -16.57 -42.31
C LEU A 315 -23.08 -15.84 -43.56
N GLU A 316 -23.78 -14.71 -43.39
CA GLU A 316 -24.23 -13.86 -44.52
C GLU A 316 -23.10 -12.91 -44.96
N SER A 317 -22.45 -12.24 -43.97
CA SER A 317 -21.34 -11.34 -44.27
C SER A 317 -20.40 -11.18 -43.10
N GLU A 318 -19.15 -10.93 -43.40
CA GLU A 318 -18.12 -10.49 -42.47
C GLU A 318 -17.65 -9.08 -42.83
N THR A 319 -17.56 -8.19 -41.84
CA THR A 319 -17.09 -6.81 -42.05
C THR A 319 -15.99 -6.53 -41.04
N TYR A 320 -14.81 -6.24 -41.51
CA TYR A 320 -13.66 -5.83 -40.70
C TYR A 320 -13.41 -4.33 -40.88
N SER A 321 -13.11 -3.64 -39.78
CA SER A 321 -12.58 -2.27 -39.81
C SER A 321 -11.46 -2.09 -38.80
N GLN A 322 -10.43 -1.35 -39.17
CA GLN A 322 -9.36 -1.00 -38.24
C GLN A 322 -9.87 -0.08 -37.12
N ARG A 323 -10.83 0.80 -37.46
CA ARG A 323 -11.42 1.75 -36.52
C ARG A 323 -12.88 1.98 -36.88
N ALA A 324 -13.75 2.03 -35.87
CA ALA A 324 -15.13 2.47 -36.00
C ALA A 324 -15.40 3.61 -35.02
N VAL A 325 -15.91 4.73 -35.51
CA VAL A 325 -16.15 5.95 -34.70
C VAL A 325 -17.64 6.27 -34.74
N PHE A 326 -18.21 6.56 -33.56
CA PHE A 326 -19.59 7.00 -33.46
C PHE A 326 -19.69 8.51 -33.66
N ARG A 327 -20.36 8.93 -34.73
CA ARG A 327 -20.59 10.34 -35.03
C ARG A 327 -21.99 10.55 -35.56
N ASN A 328 -22.66 11.64 -35.13
CA ASN A 328 -24.01 12.04 -35.62
C ASN A 328 -25.05 10.92 -35.52
N GLY A 329 -24.99 10.10 -34.45
CA GLY A 329 -25.96 9.01 -34.22
C GLY A 329 -25.71 7.73 -35.04
N ALA A 330 -24.60 7.62 -35.77
CA ALA A 330 -24.25 6.46 -36.57
C ALA A 330 -22.77 6.05 -36.38
N TRP A 331 -22.51 4.75 -36.49
CA TRP A 331 -21.16 4.21 -36.50
C TRP A 331 -20.54 4.28 -37.89
N LEU A 332 -19.37 4.86 -37.98
CA LEU A 332 -18.58 4.99 -39.19
C LEU A 332 -17.33 4.10 -39.07
N ALA A 333 -17.32 3.01 -39.82
CA ALA A 333 -16.17 2.11 -39.90
C ALA A 333 -15.14 2.69 -40.91
N GLU A 334 -13.89 2.81 -40.46
CA GLU A 334 -12.79 3.40 -41.22
C GLU A 334 -11.75 2.34 -41.53
N ARG A 335 -11.23 2.34 -42.77
CA ARG A 335 -10.17 1.44 -43.26
C ARG A 335 -10.50 -0.03 -42.99
N GLY A 336 -11.32 -0.60 -43.85
CA GLY A 336 -11.75 -1.97 -43.69
C GLY A 336 -12.13 -2.65 -44.99
N TRP A 337 -12.65 -3.85 -44.82
CA TRP A 337 -13.21 -4.64 -45.93
C TRP A 337 -14.49 -5.33 -45.45
N ARG A 338 -15.33 -5.66 -46.44
CA ARG A 338 -16.54 -6.46 -46.22
C ARG A 338 -16.53 -7.59 -47.23
N GLU A 339 -16.79 -8.79 -46.73
CA GLU A 339 -17.01 -9.99 -47.51
C GLU A 339 -18.44 -10.46 -47.30
N VAL A 340 -19.18 -10.62 -48.37
CA VAL A 340 -20.53 -11.14 -48.42
C VAL A 340 -20.45 -12.57 -48.95
N PHE A 341 -21.02 -13.53 -48.21
CA PHE A 341 -20.97 -14.94 -48.59
C PHE A 341 -22.26 -15.42 -49.26
N LEU A 342 -23.33 -14.64 -49.10
CA LEU A 342 -24.65 -14.99 -49.62
C LEU A 342 -25.34 -13.78 -50.23
N PRO A 343 -25.99 -13.89 -51.42
CA PRO A 343 -26.17 -15.12 -52.21
C PRO A 343 -24.91 -15.53 -53.00
N GLU A 344 -24.02 -14.60 -53.32
CA GLU A 344 -22.76 -14.80 -54.01
C GLU A 344 -21.60 -14.20 -53.21
N VAL A 345 -20.40 -14.73 -53.36
CA VAL A 345 -19.21 -14.23 -52.66
C VAL A 345 -18.78 -12.92 -53.31
N GLU A 346 -18.87 -11.82 -52.59
CA GLU A 346 -18.45 -10.49 -53.00
C GLU A 346 -17.50 -9.88 -51.98
N TRP A 347 -16.34 -9.41 -52.41
CA TRP A 347 -15.37 -8.76 -51.55
C TRP A 347 -15.24 -7.27 -51.94
N GLN A 348 -15.37 -6.39 -50.89
CA GLN A 348 -15.30 -4.92 -51.09
C GLN A 348 -14.40 -4.31 -50.01
N SER A 349 -13.36 -3.58 -50.44
CA SER A 349 -12.60 -2.71 -49.55
C SER A 349 -13.26 -1.34 -49.45
N PHE A 350 -13.17 -0.71 -48.30
CA PHE A 350 -13.70 0.64 -48.08
C PHE A 350 -12.76 1.51 -47.23
N THR A 351 -12.73 2.79 -47.51
CA THR A 351 -12.02 3.79 -46.69
C THR A 351 -12.90 4.26 -45.54
N SER A 352 -14.21 4.42 -45.76
CA SER A 352 -15.18 4.76 -44.76
C SER A 352 -16.55 4.19 -45.15
N ARG A 353 -17.25 3.60 -44.18
CA ARG A 353 -18.58 3.00 -44.34
C ARG A 353 -19.43 3.09 -43.08
N ALA A 354 -20.68 3.42 -43.22
CA ALA A 354 -21.64 3.33 -42.13
C ALA A 354 -21.97 1.87 -41.82
N VAL A 355 -21.89 1.47 -40.55
CA VAL A 355 -22.20 0.13 -40.07
C VAL A 355 -23.27 0.19 -38.97
N GLY A 356 -24.18 -0.79 -38.99
CA GLY A 356 -25.20 -0.94 -37.95
C GLY A 356 -24.55 -1.62 -36.74
N LEU A 357 -24.54 -0.91 -35.63
CA LEU A 357 -24.10 -1.37 -34.32
C LEU A 357 -25.02 -0.76 -33.28
N GLU A 358 -25.01 -1.29 -32.07
CA GLU A 358 -25.71 -0.74 -30.91
C GLU A 358 -25.13 0.61 -30.47
N SER A 359 -25.84 1.26 -29.52
CA SER A 359 -25.35 2.52 -28.93
C SER A 359 -23.96 2.36 -28.27
N PRO A 360 -23.17 3.41 -28.16
CA PRO A 360 -21.84 3.36 -27.50
C PRO A 360 -21.89 2.75 -26.10
N ASP A 361 -22.95 3.03 -25.32
CA ASP A 361 -23.15 2.49 -23.97
C ASP A 361 -23.14 0.95 -23.92
N TYR A 362 -23.52 0.30 -25.02
CA TYR A 362 -23.49 -1.17 -25.14
C TYR A 362 -22.07 -1.72 -25.12
N PHE A 363 -21.11 -0.97 -25.67
CA PHE A 363 -19.70 -1.32 -25.72
C PHE A 363 -18.92 -0.83 -24.51
N GLU A 364 -19.53 -0.02 -23.66
CA GLU A 364 -18.95 0.51 -22.42
C GLU A 364 -18.79 -0.60 -21.37
N THR A 365 -18.02 -1.62 -21.72
CA THR A 365 -17.57 -2.61 -20.75
C THR A 365 -16.39 -1.99 -20.00
N ALA A 366 -16.44 -2.02 -18.67
CA ALA A 366 -15.41 -1.42 -17.84
C ALA A 366 -14.00 -1.83 -18.31
N GLU A 367 -13.18 -0.83 -18.66
CA GLU A 367 -11.79 -1.06 -19.06
C GLU A 367 -11.03 -1.85 -17.98
N PRO A 368 -10.13 -2.75 -18.39
CA PRO A 368 -9.28 -3.43 -17.43
C PRO A 368 -8.40 -2.40 -16.72
N VAL A 369 -8.54 -2.35 -15.39
CA VAL A 369 -7.77 -1.41 -14.56
C VAL A 369 -6.35 -1.94 -14.42
N ALA A 370 -5.36 -1.09 -14.63
CA ALA A 370 -3.94 -1.44 -14.50
C ALA A 370 -3.61 -2.14 -13.16
N ASP A 371 -4.32 -1.82 -12.09
CA ASP A 371 -4.12 -2.42 -10.76
C ASP A 371 -4.53 -3.91 -10.67
N MET A 372 -5.28 -4.41 -11.67
CA MET A 372 -5.69 -5.82 -11.76
C MET A 372 -4.73 -6.67 -12.60
N MET A 373 -3.69 -6.07 -13.17
CA MET A 373 -2.70 -6.74 -14.00
C MET A 373 -1.37 -6.81 -13.28
N THR A 374 -0.63 -7.89 -13.52
CA THR A 374 0.80 -7.94 -13.18
C THR A 374 1.59 -7.01 -14.11
N VAL A 375 2.83 -6.69 -13.76
CA VAL A 375 3.71 -5.88 -14.62
C VAL A 375 3.92 -6.53 -15.99
N GLY A 376 4.00 -7.88 -16.02
CA GLY A 376 4.11 -8.63 -17.28
C GLY A 376 2.88 -8.50 -18.16
N GLU A 377 1.70 -8.79 -17.60
CA GLU A 377 0.42 -8.69 -18.30
C GLU A 377 0.14 -7.26 -18.80
N LEU A 378 0.43 -6.25 -17.96
CA LEU A 378 0.26 -4.85 -18.36
C LEU A 378 1.21 -4.46 -19.50
N ARG A 379 2.44 -5.00 -19.53
CA ARG A 379 3.39 -4.76 -20.63
C ARG A 379 2.91 -5.38 -21.93
N GLU A 380 2.39 -6.60 -21.90
CA GLU A 380 1.81 -7.27 -23.06
C GLU A 380 0.58 -6.53 -23.56
N TYR A 381 -0.30 -6.12 -22.66
CA TYR A 381 -1.47 -5.33 -22.98
C TYR A 381 -1.11 -4.00 -23.68
N ILE A 382 -0.11 -3.27 -23.16
CA ILE A 382 0.39 -2.05 -23.79
C ILE A 382 0.91 -2.33 -25.21
N LYS A 383 1.62 -3.44 -25.42
CA LYS A 383 2.15 -3.81 -26.74
C LYS A 383 1.03 -4.11 -27.74
N GLU A 384 -0.02 -4.79 -27.31
CA GLU A 384 -1.18 -5.11 -28.14
C GLU A 384 -1.97 -3.86 -28.49
N LEU A 385 -2.25 -2.97 -27.52
CA LEU A 385 -2.90 -1.69 -27.77
C LEU A 385 -2.10 -0.82 -28.72
N ALA A 386 -0.77 -0.77 -28.58
CA ALA A 386 0.10 -0.02 -29.48
C ALA A 386 0.02 -0.53 -30.92
N SER A 387 -0.07 -1.86 -31.11
CA SER A 387 -0.24 -2.47 -32.44
C SER A 387 -1.59 -2.13 -33.06
N SER A 388 -2.60 -1.83 -32.25
CA SER A 388 -3.95 -1.44 -32.68
C SER A 388 -4.10 0.08 -32.90
N GLY A 389 -3.02 0.87 -32.73
CA GLY A 389 -3.05 2.32 -32.94
C GLY A 389 -3.76 3.13 -31.84
N VAL A 390 -4.04 2.51 -30.69
CA VAL A 390 -4.67 3.15 -29.51
C VAL A 390 -3.62 3.92 -28.72
N ASN A 391 -4.04 5.02 -28.05
CA ASN A 391 -3.15 5.77 -27.18
C ASN A 391 -2.76 4.95 -25.94
N VAL A 392 -1.50 4.55 -25.86
CA VAL A 392 -0.96 3.73 -24.77
C VAL A 392 -0.31 4.55 -23.63
N ILE A 393 -0.22 5.87 -23.77
CA ILE A 393 0.48 6.74 -22.81
C ILE A 393 -0.06 6.57 -21.39
N PRO A 394 -1.38 6.57 -21.11
CA PRO A 394 -1.92 6.37 -19.77
C PRO A 394 -1.46 5.05 -19.13
N HIS A 395 -1.51 3.97 -19.89
CA HIS A 395 -1.10 2.64 -19.42
C HIS A 395 0.42 2.53 -19.21
N MET A 396 1.22 3.22 -20.02
CA MET A 396 2.67 3.32 -19.79
C MET A 396 3.00 4.07 -18.51
N VAL A 397 2.25 5.13 -18.18
CA VAL A 397 2.40 5.83 -16.89
C VAL A 397 2.06 4.91 -15.73
N ASP A 398 0.96 4.16 -15.81
CA ASP A 398 0.55 3.22 -14.76
C ASP A 398 1.58 2.08 -14.59
N LEU A 399 2.15 1.56 -15.67
CA LEU A 399 3.24 0.58 -15.62
C LEU A 399 4.46 1.11 -14.87
N GLN A 400 4.89 2.33 -15.19
CA GLN A 400 6.02 2.96 -14.52
C GLN A 400 5.72 3.28 -13.05
N ARG A 401 4.48 3.66 -12.73
CA ARG A 401 4.04 3.88 -11.33
C ARG A 401 4.12 2.60 -10.51
N LYS A 402 3.71 1.45 -11.05
CA LYS A 402 3.84 0.14 -10.39
C LYS A 402 5.28 -0.18 -10.01
N LEU A 403 6.23 0.19 -10.87
CA LEU A 403 7.67 -0.01 -10.61
C LEU A 403 8.23 1.01 -9.63
N ALA A 404 7.74 2.25 -9.66
CA ALA A 404 8.24 3.36 -8.84
C ALA A 404 7.69 3.34 -7.40
N PHE A 405 6.47 2.84 -7.17
CA PHE A 405 5.78 2.93 -5.90
C PHE A 405 6.50 2.21 -4.73
N PRO A 406 7.07 1.00 -4.86
CA PRO A 406 7.80 0.38 -3.76
C PRO A 406 8.92 1.25 -3.17
N PHE A 407 9.56 2.09 -4.00
CA PHE A 407 10.62 3.02 -3.58
C PHE A 407 10.11 4.19 -2.73
N VAL A 408 8.80 4.45 -2.74
CA VAL A 408 8.16 5.45 -1.87
C VAL A 408 8.50 5.21 -0.39
N THR A 409 8.55 3.95 0.03
CA THR A 409 8.89 3.57 1.41
C THR A 409 10.28 4.07 1.81
N LEU A 410 11.25 3.95 0.90
CA LEU A 410 12.60 4.44 1.13
C LEU A 410 12.63 5.98 1.17
N VAL A 411 11.96 6.63 0.22
CA VAL A 411 11.87 8.11 0.15
C VAL A 411 11.21 8.67 1.41
N MET A 412 10.10 8.07 1.85
CA MET A 412 9.39 8.46 3.08
C MET A 412 10.26 8.30 4.32
N THR A 413 11.02 7.19 4.40
CA THR A 413 11.97 6.98 5.50
C THR A 413 13.07 8.05 5.50
N LEU A 414 13.67 8.34 4.36
CA LEU A 414 14.71 9.36 4.24
C LEU A 414 14.22 10.77 4.59
N LEU A 415 13.00 11.12 4.15
CA LEU A 415 12.37 12.40 4.52
C LEU A 415 12.07 12.47 6.03
N ALA A 416 11.62 11.37 6.63
CA ALA A 416 11.25 11.36 8.04
C ALA A 416 12.42 11.59 8.99
N ILE A 417 13.64 11.20 8.64
CA ILE A 417 14.83 11.30 9.51
C ILE A 417 15.10 12.75 9.95
N PRO A 418 15.30 13.73 9.05
CA PRO A 418 15.61 15.10 9.44
C PRO A 418 14.47 15.74 10.23
N PHE A 419 13.23 15.47 9.86
CA PHE A 419 12.07 15.96 10.59
C PHE A 419 11.93 15.33 11.97
N GLY A 420 12.17 14.03 12.12
CA GLY A 420 12.15 13.35 13.41
C GLY A 420 13.17 13.91 14.41
N VAL A 421 14.35 14.28 13.94
CA VAL A 421 15.39 14.91 14.76
C VAL A 421 14.99 16.32 15.21
N THR A 422 14.46 17.14 14.31
CA THR A 422 14.11 18.54 14.60
C THR A 422 12.85 18.66 15.45
N THR A 423 11.88 17.77 15.25
CA THR A 423 10.57 17.82 15.93
C THR A 423 10.55 17.13 17.28
N GLY A 424 11.55 16.32 17.61
CA GLY A 424 11.58 15.52 18.82
C GLY A 424 11.44 16.34 20.13
N ARG A 425 11.90 17.58 20.13
CA ARG A 425 11.74 18.51 21.26
C ARG A 425 10.31 19.03 21.43
N ARG A 426 9.51 19.09 20.35
CA ARG A 426 8.14 19.64 20.35
C ARG A 426 7.07 18.61 20.68
N GLY A 427 7.43 17.34 20.77
CA GLY A 427 6.52 16.25 21.18
C GLY A 427 6.04 15.35 20.03
N THR A 428 5.59 14.15 20.38
CA THR A 428 5.21 13.08 19.43
C THR A 428 4.04 13.47 18.53
N LEU A 429 3.04 14.22 19.07
CA LEU A 429 1.88 14.66 18.28
C LEU A 429 2.28 15.62 17.14
N TYR A 430 3.24 16.51 17.40
CA TYR A 430 3.77 17.40 16.37
C TYR A 430 4.48 16.62 15.26
N GLY A 431 5.25 15.58 15.63
CA GLY A 431 5.87 14.68 14.66
C GLY A 431 4.85 13.94 13.77
N ILE A 432 3.75 13.47 14.36
CA ILE A 432 2.65 12.82 13.62
C ILE A 432 2.01 13.83 12.65
N GLY A 433 1.73 15.06 13.09
CA GLY A 433 1.18 16.10 12.24
C GLY A 433 2.06 16.39 11.02
N ILE A 434 3.38 16.53 11.22
CA ILE A 434 4.34 16.69 10.11
C ILE A 434 4.32 15.45 9.21
N GLY A 435 4.26 14.25 9.77
CA GLY A 435 4.17 13.02 8.97
C GLY A 435 2.96 13.02 8.05
N ILE A 436 1.80 13.44 8.54
CA ILE A 436 0.58 13.55 7.72
C ILE A 436 0.78 14.58 6.60
N VAL A 437 1.33 15.76 6.90
CA VAL A 437 1.59 16.79 5.90
C VAL A 437 2.56 16.30 4.82
N LEU A 438 3.66 15.65 5.21
CA LEU A 438 4.63 15.08 4.26
C LEU A 438 3.99 14.01 3.37
N ALA A 439 3.20 13.10 3.97
CA ALA A 439 2.50 12.06 3.24
C ALA A 439 1.51 12.65 2.23
N LEU A 440 0.67 13.59 2.65
CA LEU A 440 -0.29 14.26 1.77
C LEU A 440 0.40 15.04 0.65
N SER A 441 1.47 15.78 0.96
CA SER A 441 2.25 16.52 -0.04
C SER A 441 2.82 15.59 -1.10
N TYR A 442 3.36 14.45 -0.69
CA TYR A 442 3.86 13.43 -1.61
C TYR A 442 2.74 12.85 -2.49
N TRP A 443 1.58 12.54 -1.90
CA TRP A 443 0.42 12.01 -2.63
C TRP A 443 -0.12 12.98 -3.66
N VAL A 444 -0.26 14.26 -3.29
CA VAL A 444 -0.69 15.33 -4.20
C VAL A 444 0.30 15.47 -5.35
N LEU A 445 1.61 15.50 -5.03
CA LEU A 445 2.67 15.58 -6.02
C LEU A 445 2.62 14.39 -6.98
N GLY A 446 2.52 13.16 -6.45
CA GLY A 446 2.43 11.94 -7.25
C GLY A 446 1.20 11.90 -8.15
N SER A 447 0.05 12.36 -7.65
CA SER A 447 -1.20 12.44 -8.43
C SER A 447 -1.11 13.50 -9.54
N ALA A 448 -0.53 14.66 -9.25
CA ALA A 448 -0.33 15.72 -10.24
C ALA A 448 0.59 15.27 -11.38
N PHE A 449 1.76 14.69 -11.06
CA PHE A 449 2.66 14.16 -12.09
C PHE A 449 2.04 13.03 -12.92
N ALA A 450 1.28 12.14 -12.26
CA ALA A 450 0.55 11.08 -12.97
C ALA A 450 -0.51 11.65 -13.92
N ALA A 451 -1.29 12.65 -13.50
CA ALA A 451 -2.29 13.28 -14.34
C ALA A 451 -1.67 13.98 -15.56
N ILE A 452 -0.58 14.75 -15.36
CA ILE A 452 0.15 15.41 -16.44
C ILE A 452 0.75 14.38 -17.40
N GLY A 453 1.27 13.27 -16.87
CA GLY A 453 1.81 12.17 -17.67
C GLY A 453 0.75 11.47 -18.51
N LYS A 454 -0.41 11.16 -17.92
CA LYS A 454 -1.55 10.55 -18.64
C LYS A 454 -2.11 11.46 -19.73
N ALA A 455 -2.05 12.77 -19.52
CA ALA A 455 -2.41 13.76 -20.55
C ALA A 455 -1.38 13.87 -21.70
N GLY A 456 -0.26 13.11 -21.62
CA GLY A 456 0.77 13.12 -22.66
C GLY A 456 1.75 14.30 -22.61
N LEU A 457 1.62 15.18 -21.62
CA LEU A 457 2.49 16.37 -21.47
C LEU A 457 3.87 16.04 -20.89
N LEU A 458 3.99 14.89 -20.22
CA LEU A 458 5.25 14.38 -19.65
C LEU A 458 5.50 12.94 -20.09
N GLY A 459 6.78 12.61 -20.32
CA GLY A 459 7.15 11.23 -20.60
C GLY A 459 6.75 10.28 -19.45
N PRO A 460 6.28 9.05 -19.72
CA PRO A 460 5.74 8.12 -18.73
C PRO A 460 6.70 7.82 -17.57
N VAL A 461 8.01 7.68 -17.87
CA VAL A 461 9.05 7.46 -16.86
C VAL A 461 9.17 8.65 -15.93
N LEU A 462 9.26 9.86 -16.50
CA LEU A 462 9.39 11.07 -15.69
C LEU A 462 8.14 11.30 -14.84
N ALA A 463 6.96 11.09 -15.38
CA ALA A 463 5.69 11.22 -14.67
C ALA A 463 5.60 10.30 -13.44
N ALA A 464 6.14 9.08 -13.52
CA ALA A 464 6.09 8.11 -12.42
C ALA A 464 7.22 8.29 -11.40
N TRP A 465 8.43 8.66 -11.84
CA TRP A 465 9.62 8.68 -10.99
C TRP A 465 9.95 10.06 -10.41
N ALA A 466 9.48 11.16 -11.03
CA ALA A 466 9.76 12.52 -10.55
C ALA A 466 9.40 12.75 -9.08
N PRO A 467 8.24 12.28 -8.56
CA PRO A 467 7.93 12.45 -7.14
C PRO A 467 8.96 11.78 -6.22
N ASN A 468 9.46 10.60 -6.59
CA ASN A 468 10.51 9.90 -5.85
C ASN A 468 11.83 10.66 -5.88
N VAL A 469 12.23 11.17 -7.05
CA VAL A 469 13.49 11.93 -7.23
C VAL A 469 13.42 13.24 -6.46
N ILE A 470 12.30 13.97 -6.54
CA ILE A 470 12.10 15.22 -5.80
C ILE A 470 12.12 14.95 -4.29
N GLY A 471 11.40 13.92 -3.83
CA GLY A 471 11.37 13.53 -2.43
C GLY A 471 12.74 13.10 -1.91
N ALA A 472 13.47 12.29 -2.66
CA ALA A 472 14.83 11.87 -2.31
C ALA A 472 15.82 13.05 -2.32
N GLY A 473 15.71 13.95 -3.29
CA GLY A 473 16.52 15.17 -3.36
C GLY A 473 16.27 16.10 -2.16
N ALA A 474 15.00 16.30 -1.81
CA ALA A 474 14.62 17.07 -0.63
C ALA A 474 15.14 16.42 0.66
N ALA A 475 15.01 15.09 0.80
CA ALA A 475 15.56 14.36 1.93
C ALA A 475 17.08 14.48 2.02
N GLY A 476 17.77 14.33 0.89
CA GLY A 476 19.23 14.48 0.79
C GLY A 476 19.68 15.87 1.21
N TYR A 477 19.04 16.91 0.68
CA TYR A 477 19.33 18.30 1.05
C TYR A 477 19.13 18.54 2.56
N LEU A 478 18.00 18.10 3.12
CA LEU A 478 17.71 18.26 4.54
C LEU A 478 18.67 17.46 5.43
N LEU A 479 19.10 16.27 5.00
CA LEU A 479 20.07 15.46 5.74
C LEU A 479 21.47 16.11 5.72
N LEU A 480 21.90 16.68 4.61
CA LEU A 480 23.19 17.37 4.49
C LEU A 480 23.23 18.67 5.28
N THR A 481 22.12 19.38 5.38
CA THR A 481 22.00 20.63 6.16
C THR A 481 21.71 20.37 7.65
N ALA A 482 21.30 19.16 8.03
CA ALA A 482 21.13 18.79 9.42
C ALA A 482 22.49 18.82 10.14
N ARG A 483 22.63 19.62 11.19
CA ARG A 483 23.83 19.63 12.04
C ARG A 483 24.00 18.24 12.67
N THR A 484 24.99 17.50 12.16
CA THR A 484 25.43 16.18 12.67
C THR A 484 26.18 16.33 13.98
#